data_d3962d6cc8fe495b9a6bcdf1d22540eb
#
_entry.id   d3962d6cc8fe495b9a6bcdf1d22540eb
#
_cell.length_a   1.000
_cell.length_b   1.000
_cell.length_c   1.000
_cell.angle_alpha   90.00
_cell.angle_beta   90.00
_cell.angle_gamma   90.00
#
_symmetry.space_group_name_H-M   'P 1'
#
loop_
_entity.id
_entity.type
_entity.pdbx_description
1 polymer ?
#
loop_
_entity_poly.entity_id
_entity_poly.type
_entity_poly.pdbx_seq_one_letter_code
_entity_poly.pdbx_strand_id
1 'polypeptide(L)'
;MTEKIFPVGKLPVELLSRLLAQAPVTDPRVLQGPGVGLDCAVIDAGETLLVLKSDPITFATDEIGWYAVQVNVNDIATAGATPCWFIMTLLLPEGQTTAGLAEGITQQVYQACQEVGISVVGGHSEITFGLDRPILIGTLIGEVRREALVTPRGASPGDRVLLTKGVPIEATAILARQFPGRLEDVLTAAELEEAQGFLYHPGISVLRDARIATHAGQVTAMHDPTEGGLVTALWELAEASGHTFVVDPAAVPIPPLSRRVCAAFELDPLASIASGALLMTVGAEDAARICRALEAEGIPCSEIGVVESGPVAVGRRTASGLELLDRPERDEIARIFEG
;
A
#
# COMPACT_ATOMS: atom_id res chain seq x y z
N MET A 1 26.33 -21.71 -16.20
CA MET A 1 25.94 -20.42 -15.67
C MET A 1 25.18 -20.70 -14.39
N THR A 2 25.66 -20.23 -13.25
CA THR A 2 24.92 -20.36 -11.97
C THR A 2 23.69 -19.47 -12.08
N GLU A 3 22.50 -20.04 -11.87
CA GLU A 3 21.26 -19.26 -11.80
C GLU A 3 21.38 -18.20 -10.68
N LYS A 4 20.94 -16.97 -10.96
CA LYS A 4 20.95 -15.87 -10.00
C LYS A 4 19.90 -16.17 -8.91
N ILE A 5 20.33 -16.27 -7.66
CA ILE A 5 19.45 -16.34 -6.49
C ILE A 5 19.03 -14.90 -6.15
N PHE A 6 17.72 -14.69 -5.97
CA PHE A 6 17.18 -13.38 -5.62
C PHE A 6 17.15 -13.21 -4.08
N PRO A 7 17.38 -11.98 -3.59
CA PRO A 7 17.22 -11.65 -2.18
C PRO A 7 15.74 -11.63 -1.77
N VAL A 8 15.49 -11.46 -0.47
CA VAL A 8 14.16 -11.21 0.09
C VAL A 8 13.56 -9.94 -0.51
N GLY A 9 12.26 -9.94 -0.81
CA GLY A 9 11.51 -8.81 -1.36
C GLY A 9 10.66 -9.21 -2.58
N LYS A 10 10.10 -8.21 -3.26
CA LYS A 10 9.35 -8.41 -4.52
C LYS A 10 10.26 -9.00 -5.61
N LEU A 11 9.69 -9.80 -6.50
CA LEU A 11 10.41 -10.25 -7.69
C LEU A 11 10.85 -9.06 -8.56
N PRO A 12 12.04 -9.12 -9.22
CA PRO A 12 12.43 -8.07 -10.16
C PRO A 12 11.36 -7.81 -11.22
N VAL A 13 11.09 -6.53 -11.49
CA VAL A 13 9.96 -6.09 -12.34
C VAL A 13 9.97 -6.74 -13.72
N GLU A 14 11.15 -6.89 -14.34
CA GLU A 14 11.29 -7.52 -15.67
C GLU A 14 10.94 -9.01 -15.64
N LEU A 15 11.28 -9.70 -14.55
CA LEU A 15 10.91 -11.09 -14.36
C LEU A 15 9.40 -11.20 -14.12
N LEU A 16 8.87 -10.42 -13.20
CA LEU A 16 7.45 -10.40 -12.86
C LEU A 16 6.59 -10.09 -14.10
N SER A 17 6.93 -9.05 -14.85
CA SER A 17 6.23 -8.66 -16.09
C SER A 17 6.18 -9.82 -17.09
N ARG A 18 7.32 -10.51 -17.29
CA ARG A 18 7.40 -11.67 -18.21
C ARG A 18 6.53 -12.85 -17.73
N LEU A 19 6.46 -13.08 -16.42
CA LEU A 19 5.62 -14.16 -15.85
C LEU A 19 4.13 -13.82 -15.98
N LEU A 20 3.73 -12.59 -15.64
CA LEU A 20 2.35 -12.12 -15.71
C LEU A 20 1.82 -12.11 -17.16
N ALA A 21 2.68 -11.77 -18.14
CA ALA A 21 2.31 -11.80 -19.56
C ALA A 21 1.94 -13.21 -20.08
N GLN A 22 2.29 -14.27 -19.36
CA GLN A 22 1.95 -15.66 -19.71
C GLN A 22 0.67 -16.15 -19.01
N ALA A 23 0.04 -15.34 -18.17
CA ALA A 23 -1.17 -15.74 -17.45
C ALA A 23 -2.32 -16.01 -18.43
N PRO A 24 -3.01 -17.15 -18.34
CA PRO A 24 -4.13 -17.48 -19.23
C PRO A 24 -5.38 -16.69 -18.84
N VAL A 25 -5.56 -15.51 -19.41
CA VAL A 25 -6.77 -14.69 -19.22
C VAL A 25 -7.68 -14.91 -20.46
N THR A 26 -8.63 -15.83 -20.35
CA THR A 26 -9.49 -16.26 -21.47
C THR A 26 -10.96 -15.84 -21.29
N ASP A 27 -11.38 -15.52 -20.07
CA ASP A 27 -12.74 -15.08 -19.79
C ASP A 27 -12.92 -13.60 -20.16
N PRO A 28 -13.83 -13.25 -21.09
CA PRO A 28 -14.04 -11.87 -21.52
C PRO A 28 -14.60 -10.95 -20.41
N ARG A 29 -15.07 -11.50 -19.29
CA ARG A 29 -15.50 -10.71 -18.15
C ARG A 29 -14.33 -10.18 -17.31
N VAL A 30 -13.11 -10.66 -17.52
CA VAL A 30 -11.92 -10.10 -16.86
C VAL A 30 -11.59 -8.76 -17.53
N LEU A 31 -11.96 -7.66 -16.87
CA LEU A 31 -11.73 -6.31 -17.38
C LEU A 31 -10.30 -5.84 -17.05
N GLN A 32 -9.77 -6.26 -15.91
CA GLN A 32 -8.38 -6.06 -15.51
C GLN A 32 -7.83 -7.38 -14.96
N GLY A 33 -6.85 -7.91 -15.66
CA GLY A 33 -6.09 -9.09 -15.24
C GLY A 33 -4.75 -8.71 -14.61
N PRO A 34 -3.83 -9.70 -14.46
CA PRO A 34 -2.55 -9.47 -13.82
C PRO A 34 -1.66 -8.52 -14.64
N GLY A 35 -0.97 -7.61 -13.94
CA GLY A 35 -0.04 -6.66 -14.55
C GLY A 35 0.80 -5.96 -13.49
N VAL A 36 1.97 -5.45 -13.88
CA VAL A 36 2.80 -4.64 -12.99
C VAL A 36 2.09 -3.31 -12.72
N GLY A 37 2.06 -2.87 -11.46
CA GLY A 37 1.34 -1.67 -11.04
C GLY A 37 -0.18 -1.78 -11.05
N LEU A 38 -0.72 -3.01 -11.17
CA LEU A 38 -2.14 -3.31 -11.12
C LEU A 38 -2.42 -4.14 -9.85
N ASP A 39 -2.84 -3.48 -8.79
CA ASP A 39 -2.99 -4.13 -7.49
C ASP A 39 -4.16 -5.11 -7.42
N CYS A 40 -5.23 -4.84 -8.18
CA CYS A 40 -6.45 -5.64 -8.17
C CYS A 40 -6.77 -6.26 -9.53
N ALA A 41 -7.39 -7.43 -9.51
CA ALA A 41 -8.16 -7.93 -10.65
C ALA A 41 -9.58 -7.33 -10.63
N VAL A 42 -10.15 -7.10 -11.83
CA VAL A 42 -11.52 -6.59 -11.98
C VAL A 42 -12.31 -7.52 -12.90
N ILE A 43 -13.43 -8.03 -12.40
CA ILE A 43 -14.30 -8.97 -13.12
C ILE A 43 -15.70 -8.36 -13.26
N ASP A 44 -16.25 -8.44 -14.45
CA ASP A 44 -17.63 -8.06 -14.74
C ASP A 44 -18.60 -9.12 -14.20
N ALA A 45 -19.35 -8.78 -13.17
CA ALA A 45 -20.38 -9.65 -12.58
C ALA A 45 -21.82 -9.22 -12.98
N GLY A 46 -21.97 -8.36 -13.99
CA GLY A 46 -23.24 -7.86 -14.48
C GLY A 46 -23.57 -6.47 -13.97
N GLU A 47 -24.43 -6.32 -12.98
CA GLU A 47 -24.81 -5.01 -12.43
C GLU A 47 -23.66 -4.33 -11.68
N THR A 48 -22.75 -5.12 -11.10
CA THR A 48 -21.56 -4.65 -10.39
C THR A 48 -20.30 -5.24 -11.00
N LEU A 49 -19.16 -4.62 -10.71
CA LEU A 49 -17.84 -5.18 -10.92
C LEU A 49 -17.33 -5.75 -9.59
N LEU A 50 -16.71 -6.92 -9.65
CA LEU A 50 -15.96 -7.49 -8.53
C LEU A 50 -14.51 -7.05 -8.64
N VAL A 51 -13.97 -6.55 -7.55
CA VAL A 51 -12.56 -6.19 -7.39
C VAL A 51 -11.94 -7.17 -6.42
N LEU A 52 -10.86 -7.85 -6.84
CA LEU A 52 -10.24 -8.93 -6.08
C LEU A 52 -8.77 -8.63 -5.85
N LYS A 53 -8.34 -8.86 -4.62
CA LYS A 53 -6.92 -8.75 -4.20
C LYS A 53 -6.55 -9.91 -3.30
N SER A 54 -5.27 -10.30 -3.35
CA SER A 54 -4.72 -11.28 -2.42
C SER A 54 -3.28 -10.93 -2.08
N ASP A 55 -3.02 -10.62 -0.80
CA ASP A 55 -1.68 -10.31 -0.31
C ASP A 55 -1.30 -11.12 0.94
N PRO A 56 -0.04 -11.57 1.02
CA PRO A 56 0.52 -12.18 2.20
C PRO A 56 1.10 -11.11 3.14
N ILE A 57 1.08 -11.37 4.44
CA ILE A 57 1.86 -10.63 5.43
C ILE A 57 3.10 -11.44 5.78
N THR A 58 4.26 -10.87 5.49
CA THR A 58 5.55 -11.57 5.60
C THR A 58 6.56 -10.88 6.54
N PHE A 59 6.41 -9.59 6.83
CA PHE A 59 7.34 -8.83 7.69
C PHE A 59 6.83 -8.64 9.11
N ALA A 60 5.55 -8.38 9.31
CA ALA A 60 4.97 -8.17 10.64
C ALA A 60 4.64 -9.50 11.30
N THR A 61 5.09 -9.69 12.54
CA THR A 61 4.77 -10.87 13.36
C THR A 61 3.76 -10.57 14.46
N ASP A 62 3.79 -9.35 15.00
CA ASP A 62 2.73 -8.82 15.85
C ASP A 62 1.63 -8.21 14.97
N GLU A 63 0.38 -8.27 15.42
CA GLU A 63 -0.78 -7.70 14.69
C GLU A 63 -0.96 -8.22 13.24
N ILE A 64 -0.41 -9.42 12.95
CA ILE A 64 -0.43 -9.99 11.59
C ILE A 64 -1.85 -10.07 11.01
N GLY A 65 -2.88 -10.34 11.85
CA GLY A 65 -4.27 -10.37 11.42
C GLY A 65 -4.81 -8.99 11.06
N TRP A 66 -4.42 -7.95 11.80
CA TRP A 66 -4.75 -6.57 11.49
C TRP A 66 -4.16 -6.14 10.15
N TYR A 67 -2.85 -6.36 9.98
CA TYR A 67 -2.16 -6.05 8.72
C TYR A 67 -2.83 -6.74 7.53
N ALA A 68 -3.11 -8.04 7.62
CA ALA A 68 -3.69 -8.79 6.51
C ALA A 68 -5.04 -8.23 6.03
N VAL A 69 -5.87 -7.73 6.96
CA VAL A 69 -7.13 -7.10 6.59
C VAL A 69 -6.90 -5.72 6.00
N GLN A 70 -6.10 -4.85 6.67
CA GLN A 70 -5.95 -3.46 6.26
C GLN A 70 -5.23 -3.31 4.91
N VAL A 71 -4.17 -4.09 4.65
CA VAL A 71 -3.44 -4.05 3.37
C VAL A 71 -4.38 -4.45 2.22
N ASN A 72 -5.12 -5.57 2.35
CA ASN A 72 -6.06 -5.95 1.32
C ASN A 72 -7.24 -4.97 1.17
N VAL A 73 -7.69 -4.32 2.26
CA VAL A 73 -8.71 -3.27 2.23
C VAL A 73 -8.23 -2.06 1.44
N ASN A 74 -6.96 -1.68 1.60
CA ASN A 74 -6.37 -0.54 0.90
C ASN A 74 -6.42 -0.73 -0.62
N ASP A 75 -6.00 -1.88 -1.11
CA ASP A 75 -6.05 -2.20 -2.55
C ASP A 75 -7.48 -2.15 -3.12
N ILE A 76 -8.45 -2.69 -2.39
CA ILE A 76 -9.86 -2.61 -2.81
C ILE A 76 -10.33 -1.15 -2.82
N ALA A 77 -9.93 -0.35 -1.81
CA ALA A 77 -10.29 1.05 -1.69
C ALA A 77 -9.68 1.90 -2.82
N THR A 78 -8.43 1.62 -3.23
CA THR A 78 -7.78 2.34 -4.35
C THR A 78 -8.43 2.08 -5.69
N ALA A 79 -9.19 0.99 -5.82
CA ALA A 79 -10.05 0.74 -6.98
C ALA A 79 -11.43 1.47 -6.91
N GLY A 80 -11.69 2.27 -5.87
CA GLY A 80 -12.99 2.90 -5.63
C GLY A 80 -14.07 1.92 -5.15
N ALA A 81 -13.68 0.70 -4.80
CA ALA A 81 -14.59 -0.38 -4.44
C ALA A 81 -14.89 -0.41 -2.93
N THR A 82 -16.04 -0.98 -2.60
CA THR A 82 -16.41 -1.27 -1.22
C THR A 82 -15.95 -2.70 -0.88
N PRO A 83 -15.07 -2.89 0.12
CA PRO A 83 -14.67 -4.21 0.57
C PRO A 83 -15.86 -4.96 1.20
N CYS A 84 -16.05 -6.24 0.85
CA CYS A 84 -17.23 -7.02 1.22
C CYS A 84 -16.89 -8.36 1.88
N TRP A 85 -16.04 -9.18 1.27
CA TRP A 85 -15.80 -10.57 1.68
C TRP A 85 -14.31 -10.87 1.79
N PHE A 86 -13.94 -11.45 2.92
CA PHE A 86 -12.57 -11.84 3.24
C PHE A 86 -12.42 -13.35 3.33
N ILE A 87 -11.40 -13.89 2.68
CA ILE A 87 -10.96 -15.28 2.76
C ILE A 87 -9.53 -15.26 3.28
N MET A 88 -9.21 -16.08 4.30
CA MET A 88 -7.86 -16.14 4.85
C MET A 88 -7.23 -17.52 4.67
N THR A 89 -5.93 -17.55 4.37
CA THR A 89 -5.09 -18.75 4.49
C THR A 89 -4.04 -18.48 5.57
N LEU A 90 -4.08 -19.27 6.64
CA LEU A 90 -3.18 -19.17 7.79
C LEU A 90 -2.24 -20.38 7.80
N LEU A 91 -0.97 -20.16 7.56
CA LEU A 91 0.09 -21.16 7.64
C LEU A 91 0.86 -20.96 8.94
N LEU A 92 0.91 -21.98 9.77
CA LEU A 92 1.50 -21.96 11.11
C LEU A 92 2.75 -22.83 11.18
N PRO A 93 3.80 -22.42 11.92
CA PRO A 93 5.04 -23.19 12.01
C PRO A 93 4.88 -24.44 12.87
N GLU A 94 5.38 -25.58 12.37
CA GLU A 94 5.48 -26.84 13.14
C GLU A 94 6.36 -26.63 14.39
N GLY A 95 5.96 -27.22 15.50
CA GLY A 95 6.72 -27.21 16.76
C GLY A 95 6.63 -25.89 17.56
N GLN A 96 5.99 -24.85 17.02
CA GLN A 96 5.80 -23.56 17.70
C GLN A 96 4.32 -23.19 17.85
N THR A 97 3.44 -23.86 17.12
CA THR A 97 2.01 -23.52 17.08
C THR A 97 1.30 -24.01 18.34
N THR A 98 0.64 -23.08 19.02
CA THR A 98 -0.28 -23.35 20.13
C THR A 98 -1.70 -22.95 19.76
N ALA A 99 -2.70 -23.43 20.51
CA ALA A 99 -4.08 -22.97 20.37
C ALA A 99 -4.18 -21.45 20.53
N GLY A 100 -3.50 -20.88 21.54
CA GLY A 100 -3.50 -19.45 21.79
C GLY A 100 -2.92 -18.62 20.64
N LEU A 101 -1.87 -19.11 19.95
CA LEU A 101 -1.33 -18.44 18.77
C LEU A 101 -2.35 -18.41 17.63
N ALA A 102 -2.97 -19.54 17.33
CA ALA A 102 -3.96 -19.64 16.26
C ALA A 102 -5.22 -18.81 16.55
N GLU A 103 -5.72 -18.90 17.79
CA GLU A 103 -6.86 -18.12 18.27
C GLU A 103 -6.57 -16.61 18.24
N GLY A 104 -5.39 -16.18 18.71
CA GLY A 104 -4.98 -14.78 18.73
C GLY A 104 -4.94 -14.17 17.33
N ILE A 105 -4.32 -14.82 16.36
CA ILE A 105 -4.27 -14.34 14.96
C ILE A 105 -5.68 -14.29 14.37
N THR A 106 -6.48 -15.34 14.57
CA THR A 106 -7.84 -15.39 14.05
C THR A 106 -8.72 -14.28 14.64
N GLN A 107 -8.57 -13.99 15.94
CA GLN A 107 -9.28 -12.92 16.63
C GLN A 107 -8.93 -11.54 16.06
N GLN A 108 -7.64 -11.28 15.78
CA GLN A 108 -7.19 -10.04 15.13
C GLN A 108 -7.88 -9.86 13.76
N VAL A 109 -7.94 -10.91 12.93
CA VAL A 109 -8.64 -10.87 11.63
C VAL A 109 -10.13 -10.56 11.83
N TYR A 110 -10.79 -11.26 12.75
CA TYR A 110 -12.23 -11.07 12.96
C TYR A 110 -12.57 -9.67 13.47
N GLN A 111 -11.76 -9.16 14.39
CA GLN A 111 -11.93 -7.81 14.90
C GLN A 111 -11.72 -6.77 13.79
N ALA A 112 -10.63 -6.86 13.04
CA ALA A 112 -10.33 -5.95 11.93
C ALA A 112 -11.44 -5.98 10.85
N CYS A 113 -11.94 -7.17 10.49
CA CYS A 113 -13.06 -7.31 9.56
C CYS A 113 -14.35 -6.69 10.11
N GLN A 114 -14.62 -6.88 11.40
CA GLN A 114 -15.81 -6.30 12.05
C GLN A 114 -15.77 -4.78 12.05
N GLU A 115 -14.63 -4.17 12.35
CA GLU A 115 -14.44 -2.71 12.36
C GLU A 115 -14.68 -2.07 10.99
N VAL A 116 -14.35 -2.78 9.91
CA VAL A 116 -14.53 -2.32 8.51
C VAL A 116 -15.90 -2.72 7.93
N GLY A 117 -16.61 -3.63 8.59
CA GLY A 117 -17.91 -4.16 8.12
C GLY A 117 -17.78 -5.24 7.03
N ILE A 118 -16.68 -6.00 7.05
CA ILE A 118 -16.37 -7.07 6.10
C ILE A 118 -16.80 -8.42 6.68
N SER A 119 -17.38 -9.30 5.85
CA SER A 119 -17.70 -10.67 6.24
C SER A 119 -16.55 -11.63 5.94
N VAL A 120 -16.10 -12.38 6.95
CA VAL A 120 -15.20 -13.52 6.71
C VAL A 120 -16.04 -14.68 6.18
N VAL A 121 -15.76 -15.14 4.96
CA VAL A 121 -16.59 -16.12 4.24
C VAL A 121 -15.93 -17.48 4.08
N GLY A 122 -14.66 -17.61 4.48
CA GLY A 122 -13.97 -18.90 4.42
C GLY A 122 -12.47 -18.75 4.58
N GLY A 123 -11.77 -19.86 4.30
CA GLY A 123 -10.32 -19.90 4.35
C GLY A 123 -9.77 -21.29 4.58
N HIS A 124 -8.47 -21.34 4.88
CA HIS A 124 -7.75 -22.55 5.21
C HIS A 124 -6.75 -22.25 6.34
N SER A 125 -6.59 -23.19 7.28
CA SER A 125 -5.58 -23.09 8.34
C SER A 125 -4.87 -24.42 8.48
N GLU A 126 -3.54 -24.38 8.44
CA GLU A 126 -2.75 -25.60 8.63
C GLU A 126 -1.45 -25.32 9.38
N ILE A 127 -0.92 -26.35 10.02
CA ILE A 127 0.43 -26.38 10.57
C ILE A 127 1.33 -27.04 9.53
N THR A 128 2.36 -26.32 9.05
CA THR A 128 3.23 -26.81 7.98
C THR A 128 4.71 -26.72 8.38
N PHE A 129 5.53 -27.54 7.73
CA PHE A 129 6.98 -27.58 7.96
C PHE A 129 7.71 -26.45 7.20
N GLY A 130 8.93 -26.15 7.65
CA GLY A 130 9.80 -25.20 6.95
C GLY A 130 9.47 -23.74 7.17
N LEU A 131 8.59 -23.43 8.12
CA LEU A 131 8.32 -22.06 8.56
C LEU A 131 8.93 -21.81 9.94
N ASP A 132 9.48 -20.63 10.13
CA ASP A 132 9.97 -20.11 11.40
C ASP A 132 8.98 -19.17 12.10
N ARG A 133 7.93 -18.74 11.39
CA ARG A 133 6.87 -17.80 11.85
C ARG A 133 5.56 -18.06 11.11
N PRO A 134 4.43 -17.57 11.64
CA PRO A 134 3.16 -17.58 10.92
C PRO A 134 3.23 -16.77 9.61
N ILE A 135 2.52 -17.26 8.59
CA ILE A 135 2.23 -16.52 7.36
C ILE A 135 0.72 -16.45 7.20
N LEU A 136 0.20 -15.25 7.02
CA LEU A 136 -1.22 -15.02 6.79
C LEU A 136 -1.42 -14.39 5.42
N ILE A 137 -2.19 -15.07 4.56
CA ILE A 137 -2.58 -14.57 3.24
C ILE A 137 -4.05 -14.17 3.32
N GLY A 138 -4.33 -12.89 3.07
CA GLY A 138 -5.68 -12.37 2.87
C GLY A 138 -6.07 -12.44 1.41
N THR A 139 -7.32 -12.78 1.12
CA THR A 139 -7.95 -12.54 -0.18
C THR A 139 -9.23 -11.78 0.07
N LEU A 140 -9.32 -10.58 -0.47
CA LEU A 140 -10.46 -9.70 -0.29
C LEU A 140 -11.17 -9.47 -1.62
N ILE A 141 -12.50 -9.49 -1.54
CA ILE A 141 -13.38 -9.22 -2.67
C ILE A 141 -14.22 -8.00 -2.31
N GLY A 142 -14.22 -7.02 -3.18
CA GLY A 142 -15.05 -5.81 -3.10
C GLY A 142 -15.95 -5.66 -4.30
N GLU A 143 -16.90 -4.75 -4.19
CA GLU A 143 -17.84 -4.40 -5.24
C GLU A 143 -17.74 -2.91 -5.59
N VAL A 144 -17.86 -2.60 -6.89
CA VAL A 144 -17.90 -1.24 -7.40
C VAL A 144 -18.83 -1.16 -8.60
N ARG A 145 -19.54 -0.02 -8.75
CA ARG A 145 -20.25 0.26 -9.99
C ARG A 145 -19.26 0.62 -11.09
N ARG A 146 -19.58 0.27 -12.34
CA ARG A 146 -18.69 0.48 -13.48
C ARG A 146 -18.21 1.93 -13.61
N GLU A 147 -19.09 2.89 -13.40
CA GLU A 147 -18.79 4.33 -13.49
C GLU A 147 -17.97 4.87 -12.33
N ALA A 148 -17.87 4.13 -11.23
CA ALA A 148 -17.11 4.50 -10.04
C ALA A 148 -15.76 3.78 -9.92
N LEU A 149 -15.46 2.87 -10.86
CA LEU A 149 -14.17 2.17 -10.87
C LEU A 149 -13.03 3.16 -11.13
N VAL A 150 -12.05 3.14 -10.25
CA VAL A 150 -10.77 3.86 -10.40
C VAL A 150 -9.68 2.85 -10.72
N THR A 151 -8.81 3.17 -11.65
CA THR A 151 -7.67 2.29 -12.00
C THR A 151 -6.37 3.08 -12.06
N PRO A 152 -5.22 2.47 -11.80
CA PRO A 152 -3.92 3.14 -11.93
C PRO A 152 -3.65 3.73 -13.32
N ARG A 153 -4.36 3.24 -14.35
CA ARG A 153 -4.25 3.71 -15.74
C ARG A 153 -4.97 5.02 -16.02
N GLY A 154 -5.80 5.50 -15.09
CA GLY A 154 -6.65 6.67 -15.29
C GLY A 154 -5.95 8.01 -15.19
N ALA A 155 -4.72 8.07 -14.65
CA ALA A 155 -3.95 9.29 -14.54
C ALA A 155 -3.72 9.93 -15.91
N SER A 156 -3.93 11.24 -16.02
CA SER A 156 -3.88 11.97 -17.28
C SER A 156 -3.07 13.27 -17.16
N PRO A 157 -2.43 13.72 -18.25
CA PRO A 157 -1.68 14.97 -18.22
C PRO A 157 -2.54 16.18 -17.77
N GLY A 158 -2.03 16.94 -16.80
CA GLY A 158 -2.73 18.06 -16.16
C GLY A 158 -3.31 17.70 -14.79
N ASP A 159 -3.44 16.41 -14.46
CA ASP A 159 -3.89 15.98 -13.14
C ASP A 159 -2.92 16.43 -12.05
N ARG A 160 -3.46 16.76 -10.87
CA ARG A 160 -2.69 17.02 -9.66
C ARG A 160 -2.40 15.72 -8.93
N VAL A 161 -1.20 15.61 -8.40
CA VAL A 161 -0.79 14.47 -7.56
C VAL A 161 -0.98 14.86 -6.10
N LEU A 162 -1.87 14.16 -5.40
CA LEU A 162 -2.19 14.40 -3.99
C LEU A 162 -1.72 13.23 -3.13
N LEU A 163 -1.33 13.53 -1.88
CA LEU A 163 -0.94 12.55 -0.88
C LEU A 163 -1.63 12.84 0.45
N THR A 164 -2.28 11.83 1.06
CA THR A 164 -2.87 11.98 2.39
C THR A 164 -1.89 11.60 3.50
N LYS A 165 -2.08 12.16 4.70
CA LYS A 165 -1.41 11.83 5.98
C LYS A 165 0.10 12.00 5.98
N GLY A 166 0.80 11.64 4.91
CA GLY A 166 2.27 11.66 4.80
C GLY A 166 2.91 10.28 4.93
N VAL A 167 4.22 10.22 4.71
CA VAL A 167 5.01 8.98 4.65
C VAL A 167 6.27 9.05 5.54
N PRO A 168 6.81 7.88 5.99
CA PRO A 168 6.22 6.55 5.98
C PRO A 168 5.50 6.26 7.31
N ILE A 169 4.20 5.96 7.28
CA ILE A 169 3.43 5.62 8.49
C ILE A 169 3.77 4.21 8.96
N GLU A 170 3.68 3.23 8.06
CA GLU A 170 3.88 1.82 8.38
C GLU A 170 5.31 1.54 8.85
N ALA A 171 6.35 2.00 8.11
CA ALA A 171 7.73 1.81 8.53
C ALA A 171 8.00 2.40 9.92
N THR A 172 7.40 3.55 10.24
CA THR A 172 7.51 4.16 11.57
C THR A 172 6.98 3.22 12.66
N ALA A 173 5.79 2.63 12.45
CA ALA A 173 5.18 1.70 13.38
C ALA A 173 6.02 0.42 13.51
N ILE A 174 6.43 -0.19 12.40
CA ILE A 174 7.24 -1.43 12.38
C ILE A 174 8.56 -1.23 13.13
N LEU A 175 9.31 -0.18 12.80
CA LEU A 175 10.62 0.08 13.42
C LEU A 175 10.51 0.38 14.91
N ALA A 176 9.52 1.17 15.33
CA ALA A 176 9.28 1.49 16.74
C ALA A 176 8.83 0.26 17.54
N ARG A 177 8.11 -0.69 16.95
CA ARG A 177 7.63 -1.91 17.62
C ARG A 177 8.69 -3.01 17.65
N GLN A 178 9.45 -3.18 16.56
CA GLN A 178 10.43 -4.26 16.44
C GLN A 178 11.79 -3.91 17.07
N PHE A 179 12.17 -2.64 17.07
CA PHE A 179 13.48 -2.18 17.52
C PHE A 179 13.41 -1.00 18.52
N PRO A 180 12.57 -1.07 19.59
CA PRO A 180 12.39 0.04 20.52
C PRO A 180 13.70 0.48 21.17
N GLY A 181 14.60 -0.45 21.51
CA GLY A 181 15.90 -0.15 22.10
C GLY A 181 16.83 0.73 21.25
N ARG A 182 16.69 0.72 19.92
CA ARG A 182 17.45 1.64 19.03
C ARG A 182 16.91 3.07 19.05
N LEU A 183 15.72 3.29 19.60
CA LEU A 183 15.04 4.58 19.63
C LEU A 183 15.03 5.24 21.01
N GLU A 184 15.48 4.55 22.08
CA GLU A 184 15.48 5.07 23.47
C GLU A 184 16.29 6.36 23.64
N ASP A 185 17.38 6.53 22.90
CA ASP A 185 18.20 7.74 22.90
C ASP A 185 17.68 8.84 21.96
N VAL A 186 16.71 8.51 21.10
CA VAL A 186 16.17 9.40 20.05
C VAL A 186 14.78 9.91 20.40
N LEU A 187 13.94 9.06 20.99
CA LEU A 187 12.54 9.34 21.34
C LEU A 187 12.34 9.28 22.85
N THR A 188 11.47 10.12 23.37
CA THR A 188 10.93 9.94 24.73
C THR A 188 10.02 8.71 24.78
N ALA A 189 9.73 8.18 25.97
CA ALA A 189 8.82 7.04 26.12
C ALA A 189 7.43 7.31 25.50
N ALA A 190 6.89 8.53 25.66
CA ALA A 190 5.61 8.91 25.08
C ALA A 190 5.66 8.98 23.53
N GLU A 191 6.75 9.51 22.96
CA GLU A 191 6.95 9.56 21.50
C GLU A 191 7.17 8.16 20.90
N LEU A 192 7.84 7.26 21.65
CA LEU A 192 8.00 5.86 21.24
C LEU A 192 6.64 5.15 21.20
N GLU A 193 5.81 5.33 22.25
CA GLU A 193 4.45 4.80 22.30
C GLU A 193 3.59 5.36 21.15
N GLU A 194 3.69 6.67 20.87
CA GLU A 194 3.01 7.31 19.74
C GLU A 194 3.47 6.72 18.42
N ALA A 195 4.79 6.54 18.20
CA ALA A 195 5.33 5.94 16.97
C ALA A 195 4.89 4.48 16.79
N GLN A 196 4.86 3.69 17.86
CA GLN A 196 4.30 2.33 17.87
C GLN A 196 2.81 2.31 17.53
N GLY A 197 2.09 3.35 17.95
CA GLY A 197 0.67 3.57 17.70
C GLY A 197 0.33 4.00 16.27
N PHE A 198 1.32 4.33 15.42
CA PHE A 198 1.09 4.74 14.03
C PHE A 198 0.36 3.69 13.20
N LEU A 199 0.42 2.42 13.60
CA LEU A 199 -0.39 1.35 13.01
C LEU A 199 -1.89 1.66 13.05
N TYR A 200 -2.35 2.37 14.07
CA TYR A 200 -3.76 2.70 14.33
C TYR A 200 -4.06 4.19 14.17
N HIS A 201 -3.11 5.07 14.52
CA HIS A 201 -3.23 6.53 14.52
C HIS A 201 -1.94 7.19 14.00
N PRO A 202 -1.91 7.75 12.79
CA PRO A 202 -3.03 8.03 11.88
C PRO A 202 -3.63 6.79 11.20
N GLY A 203 -3.00 5.63 11.34
CA GLY A 203 -3.45 4.34 10.84
C GLY A 203 -3.00 4.01 9.42
N ILE A 204 -2.82 2.71 9.17
CA ILE A 204 -2.39 2.20 7.85
C ILE A 204 -3.54 2.03 6.86
N SER A 205 -4.79 2.24 7.26
CA SER A 205 -5.95 2.15 6.37
C SER A 205 -6.12 3.42 5.54
N VAL A 206 -6.39 3.28 4.24
CA VAL A 206 -6.73 4.38 3.32
C VAL A 206 -8.19 4.32 2.85
N LEU A 207 -9.00 3.41 3.41
CA LEU A 207 -10.40 3.23 3.00
C LEU A 207 -11.22 4.51 3.16
N ARG A 208 -11.07 5.20 4.30
CA ARG A 208 -11.78 6.44 4.57
C ARG A 208 -11.30 7.56 3.64
N ASP A 209 -10.00 7.64 3.42
CA ASP A 209 -9.36 8.60 2.50
C ASP A 209 -9.94 8.46 1.08
N ALA A 210 -9.92 7.25 0.53
CA ALA A 210 -10.41 6.95 -0.81
C ALA A 210 -11.92 7.24 -0.96
N ARG A 211 -12.74 6.87 0.03
CA ARG A 211 -14.18 7.16 0.03
C ARG A 211 -14.47 8.65 0.04
N ILE A 212 -13.78 9.43 0.87
CA ILE A 212 -13.96 10.89 0.92
C ILE A 212 -13.53 11.52 -0.40
N ALA A 213 -12.36 11.14 -0.92
CA ALA A 213 -11.83 11.69 -2.15
C ALA A 213 -12.76 11.46 -3.34
N THR A 214 -13.22 10.21 -3.54
CA THR A 214 -14.12 9.84 -4.65
C THR A 214 -15.52 10.45 -4.54
N HIS A 215 -16.01 10.75 -3.34
CA HIS A 215 -17.25 11.50 -3.14
C HIS A 215 -17.08 13.00 -3.35
N ALA A 216 -15.90 13.53 -3.03
CA ALA A 216 -15.63 14.96 -3.13
C ALA A 216 -15.30 15.42 -4.54
N GLY A 217 -14.77 14.58 -5.42
CA GLY A 217 -14.38 14.98 -6.77
C GLY A 217 -14.03 13.83 -7.68
N GLN A 218 -13.59 14.17 -8.90
CA GLN A 218 -13.12 13.17 -9.86
C GLN A 218 -11.69 12.76 -9.51
N VAL A 219 -11.55 11.55 -9.01
CA VAL A 219 -10.26 10.89 -8.83
C VAL A 219 -9.98 10.07 -10.08
N THR A 220 -8.82 10.29 -10.70
CA THR A 220 -8.45 9.63 -11.96
C THR A 220 -7.64 8.36 -11.75
N ALA A 221 -6.73 8.34 -10.75
CA ALA A 221 -6.05 7.14 -10.31
C ALA A 221 -5.78 7.18 -8.79
N MET A 222 -5.66 6.02 -8.17
CA MET A 222 -5.27 5.86 -6.77
C MET A 222 -4.26 4.72 -6.62
N HIS A 223 -3.42 4.84 -5.59
CA HIS A 223 -2.49 3.82 -5.14
C HIS A 223 -2.20 4.01 -3.65
N ASP A 224 -1.97 2.94 -2.91
CA ASP A 224 -1.43 2.98 -1.55
C ASP A 224 0.07 2.64 -1.60
N PRO A 225 0.97 3.59 -1.28
CA PRO A 225 2.39 3.32 -1.23
C PRO A 225 2.71 2.20 -0.23
N THR A 226 3.24 1.08 -0.71
CA THR A 226 3.65 -0.06 0.10
C THR A 226 5.17 -0.23 0.04
N GLU A 227 5.69 -1.43 -0.26
CA GLU A 227 7.12 -1.70 -0.38
C GLU A 227 7.81 -0.82 -1.41
N GLY A 228 8.94 -0.22 -1.01
CA GLY A 228 9.68 0.77 -1.78
C GLY A 228 9.09 2.17 -1.69
N GLY A 229 8.09 2.37 -0.82
CA GLY A 229 7.53 3.65 -0.40
C GLY A 229 6.87 4.45 -1.52
N LEU A 230 6.79 5.76 -1.28
CA LEU A 230 6.17 6.71 -2.21
C LEU A 230 6.84 6.70 -3.60
N VAL A 231 8.17 6.57 -3.65
CA VAL A 231 8.89 6.60 -4.94
C VAL A 231 8.46 5.43 -5.82
N THR A 232 8.37 4.22 -5.26
CA THR A 232 7.91 3.05 -6.02
C THR A 232 6.47 3.21 -6.48
N ALA A 233 5.56 3.68 -5.62
CA ALA A 233 4.15 3.90 -5.98
C ALA A 233 3.99 4.94 -7.11
N LEU A 234 4.79 6.00 -7.12
CA LEU A 234 4.82 6.99 -8.21
C LEU A 234 5.27 6.34 -9.53
N TRP A 235 6.30 5.48 -9.50
CA TRP A 235 6.75 4.74 -10.68
C TRP A 235 5.69 3.77 -11.19
N GLU A 236 4.98 3.07 -10.29
CA GLU A 236 3.90 2.14 -10.63
C GLU A 236 2.74 2.86 -11.31
N LEU A 237 2.33 4.06 -10.80
CA LEU A 237 1.34 4.91 -11.48
C LEU A 237 1.83 5.43 -12.84
N ALA A 238 3.09 5.84 -12.94
CA ALA A 238 3.68 6.31 -14.20
C ALA A 238 3.71 5.19 -15.25
N GLU A 239 4.11 3.97 -14.86
CA GLU A 239 4.11 2.78 -15.74
C GLU A 239 2.70 2.39 -16.17
N ALA A 240 1.73 2.37 -15.24
CA ALA A 240 0.36 1.99 -15.52
C ALA A 240 -0.35 2.98 -16.46
N SER A 241 -0.12 4.29 -16.28
CA SER A 241 -0.75 5.36 -17.07
C SER A 241 0.01 5.72 -18.35
N GLY A 242 1.31 5.42 -18.41
CA GLY A 242 2.16 5.78 -19.56
C GLY A 242 2.61 7.24 -19.58
N HIS A 243 2.61 7.93 -18.43
CA HIS A 243 2.88 9.37 -18.33
C HIS A 243 4.06 9.70 -17.40
N THR A 244 4.48 10.97 -17.43
CA THR A 244 5.53 11.50 -16.55
C THR A 244 4.90 12.09 -15.28
N PHE A 245 5.39 11.69 -14.10
CA PHE A 245 5.02 12.28 -12.82
C PHE A 245 6.10 13.26 -12.37
N VAL A 246 5.75 14.52 -12.27
CA VAL A 246 6.63 15.60 -11.78
C VAL A 246 6.24 15.91 -10.36
N VAL A 247 7.12 15.58 -9.40
CA VAL A 247 6.85 15.69 -7.97
C VAL A 247 7.86 16.62 -7.32
N ASP A 248 7.43 17.40 -6.34
CA ASP A 248 8.31 18.15 -5.46
C ASP A 248 8.54 17.37 -4.16
N PRO A 249 9.71 16.75 -3.95
CA PRO A 249 10.00 16.02 -2.72
C PRO A 249 9.89 16.88 -1.44
N ALA A 250 10.06 18.20 -1.57
CA ALA A 250 9.93 19.11 -0.42
C ALA A 250 8.46 19.35 -0.01
N ALA A 251 7.52 19.11 -0.94
CA ALA A 251 6.08 19.18 -0.68
C ALA A 251 5.52 17.89 -0.05
N VAL A 252 6.29 16.78 -0.06
CA VAL A 252 5.86 15.51 0.53
C VAL A 252 5.83 15.64 2.05
N PRO A 253 4.67 15.47 2.71
CA PRO A 253 4.59 15.50 4.15
C PRO A 253 5.25 14.28 4.78
N ILE A 254 6.21 14.51 5.67
CA ILE A 254 6.85 13.48 6.49
C ILE A 254 6.56 13.82 7.96
N PRO A 255 5.77 13.00 8.68
CA PRO A 255 5.49 13.22 10.08
C PRO A 255 6.79 13.41 10.90
N PRO A 256 6.83 14.32 11.89
CA PRO A 256 8.06 14.58 12.66
C PRO A 256 8.65 13.32 13.31
N LEU A 257 7.81 12.43 13.85
CA LEU A 257 8.25 11.15 14.40
C LEU A 257 8.81 10.23 13.35
N SER A 258 8.16 10.12 12.18
CA SER A 258 8.66 9.32 11.05
C SER A 258 10.05 9.77 10.60
N ARG A 259 10.27 11.09 10.52
CA ARG A 259 11.58 11.66 10.17
C ARG A 259 12.67 11.26 11.18
N ARG A 260 12.37 11.32 12.48
CA ARG A 260 13.30 10.94 13.55
C ARG A 260 13.58 9.44 13.58
N VAL A 261 12.54 8.64 13.41
CA VAL A 261 12.66 7.17 13.33
C VAL A 261 13.51 6.79 12.13
N CYS A 262 13.18 7.24 10.91
CA CYS A 262 13.98 6.92 9.73
C CYS A 262 15.44 7.38 9.87
N ALA A 263 15.68 8.57 10.44
CA ALA A 263 17.04 9.06 10.66
C ALA A 263 17.84 8.17 11.63
N ALA A 264 17.21 7.60 12.68
CA ALA A 264 17.87 6.69 13.62
C ALA A 264 18.29 5.35 12.98
N PHE A 265 17.66 4.99 11.85
CA PHE A 265 17.97 3.79 11.09
C PHE A 265 18.71 4.07 9.77
N GLU A 266 19.02 5.33 9.49
CA GLU A 266 19.66 5.78 8.24
C GLU A 266 18.86 5.37 6.98
N LEU A 267 17.55 5.50 7.04
CA LEU A 267 16.62 5.15 5.96
C LEU A 267 16.08 6.39 5.26
N ASP A 268 15.86 6.28 3.94
CA ASP A 268 15.10 7.28 3.20
C ASP A 268 13.59 7.09 3.48
N PRO A 269 12.90 8.09 4.07
CA PRO A 269 11.47 8.00 4.33
C PRO A 269 10.62 7.91 3.05
N LEU A 270 11.11 8.33 1.89
CA LEU A 270 10.37 8.25 0.63
C LEU A 270 10.45 6.87 -0.04
N ALA A 271 11.45 6.06 0.37
CA ALA A 271 11.72 4.73 -0.16
C ALA A 271 11.40 3.60 0.84
N SER A 272 10.83 3.94 2.00
CA SER A 272 10.45 3.00 3.07
C SER A 272 8.95 2.69 3.00
N ILE A 273 8.56 1.45 3.29
CA ILE A 273 7.17 0.96 3.27
C ILE A 273 6.22 1.96 3.95
N ALA A 274 5.12 2.31 3.28
CA ALA A 274 4.36 3.50 3.63
C ALA A 274 2.83 3.32 3.60
N SER A 275 2.34 2.08 3.80
CA SER A 275 0.89 1.88 3.95
C SER A 275 0.31 2.88 4.96
N GLY A 276 -0.86 3.40 4.63
CA GLY A 276 -1.55 4.43 5.40
C GLY A 276 -1.63 5.79 4.72
N ALA A 277 -0.77 6.09 3.77
CA ALA A 277 -0.93 7.23 2.88
C ALA A 277 -1.69 6.82 1.61
N LEU A 278 -2.61 7.65 1.13
CA LEU A 278 -3.23 7.48 -0.18
C LEU A 278 -2.57 8.43 -1.18
N LEU A 279 -1.96 7.87 -2.20
CA LEU A 279 -1.48 8.58 -3.38
C LEU A 279 -2.60 8.59 -4.42
N MET A 280 -2.96 9.77 -4.94
CA MET A 280 -3.99 9.88 -5.95
C MET A 280 -3.68 10.94 -6.99
N THR A 281 -4.21 10.75 -8.20
CA THR A 281 -4.28 11.78 -9.22
C THR A 281 -5.71 12.26 -9.39
N VAL A 282 -5.90 13.56 -9.56
CA VAL A 282 -7.23 14.19 -9.62
C VAL A 282 -7.23 15.30 -10.67
N GLY A 283 -8.37 15.57 -11.27
CA GLY A 283 -8.53 16.76 -12.13
C GLY A 283 -8.12 18.03 -11.40
N ALA A 284 -7.43 18.94 -12.08
CA ALA A 284 -6.90 20.16 -11.46
C ALA A 284 -7.97 21.01 -10.77
N GLU A 285 -9.19 21.03 -11.32
CA GLU A 285 -10.34 21.74 -10.75
C GLU A 285 -10.89 21.13 -9.47
N ASP A 286 -10.65 19.83 -9.24
CA ASP A 286 -11.16 19.10 -8.08
C ASP A 286 -10.15 19.01 -6.92
N ALA A 287 -8.86 19.22 -7.18
CA ALA A 287 -7.79 19.05 -6.20
C ALA A 287 -8.04 19.78 -4.88
N ALA A 288 -8.33 21.09 -4.97
CA ALA A 288 -8.59 21.90 -3.76
C ALA A 288 -9.87 21.51 -3.03
N ARG A 289 -10.89 20.98 -3.74
CA ARG A 289 -12.15 20.51 -3.14
C ARG A 289 -11.93 19.20 -2.40
N ILE A 290 -11.18 18.29 -2.99
CA ILE A 290 -10.85 16.98 -2.40
C ILE A 290 -9.98 17.19 -1.14
N CYS A 291 -8.93 18.02 -1.20
CA CYS A 291 -8.11 18.32 -0.02
C CYS A 291 -8.95 18.89 1.12
N ARG A 292 -9.82 19.89 0.85
CA ARG A 292 -10.70 20.46 1.89
C ARG A 292 -11.67 19.42 2.48
N ALA A 293 -12.19 18.50 1.68
CA ALA A 293 -13.08 17.45 2.17
C ALA A 293 -12.35 16.47 3.10
N LEU A 294 -11.12 16.09 2.77
CA LEU A 294 -10.27 15.25 3.61
C LEU A 294 -9.89 15.95 4.91
N GLU A 295 -9.45 17.21 4.83
CA GLU A 295 -9.08 18.03 6.00
C GLU A 295 -10.25 18.27 6.96
N ALA A 296 -11.47 18.46 6.45
CA ALA A 296 -12.68 18.59 7.26
C ALA A 296 -12.98 17.33 8.10
N GLU A 297 -12.48 16.18 7.65
CA GLU A 297 -12.59 14.90 8.33
C GLU A 297 -11.32 14.54 9.15
N GLY A 298 -10.39 15.51 9.29
CA GLY A 298 -9.15 15.35 10.06
C GLY A 298 -8.06 14.55 9.33
N ILE A 299 -8.16 14.38 8.00
CA ILE A 299 -7.16 13.71 7.18
C ILE A 299 -6.34 14.76 6.43
N PRO A 300 -5.07 15.01 6.82
CA PRO A 300 -4.21 15.93 6.08
C PRO A 300 -4.05 15.49 4.62
N CYS A 301 -4.10 16.45 3.69
CA CYS A 301 -3.90 16.22 2.27
C CYS A 301 -2.99 17.29 1.68
N SER A 302 -2.01 16.86 0.89
CA SER A 302 -1.03 17.74 0.27
C SER A 302 -0.96 17.50 -1.23
N GLU A 303 -0.93 18.58 -2.02
CA GLU A 303 -0.55 18.51 -3.42
C GLU A 303 0.98 18.41 -3.50
N ILE A 304 1.47 17.32 -4.09
CA ILE A 304 2.91 17.02 -4.15
C ILE A 304 3.46 17.08 -5.57
N GLY A 305 2.61 17.24 -6.59
CA GLY A 305 3.09 17.25 -7.97
C GLY A 305 1.97 17.32 -9.01
N VAL A 306 2.36 17.02 -10.23
CA VAL A 306 1.50 17.08 -11.43
C VAL A 306 1.86 15.95 -12.40
N VAL A 307 0.87 15.44 -13.13
CA VAL A 307 1.08 14.52 -14.26
C VAL A 307 1.31 15.34 -15.53
N GLU A 308 2.36 15.01 -16.27
CA GLU A 308 2.70 15.66 -17.53
C GLU A 308 2.70 14.70 -18.71
N SER A 309 2.47 15.21 -19.91
CA SER A 309 2.70 14.45 -21.14
C SER A 309 4.20 14.18 -21.31
N GLY A 310 4.55 12.92 -21.59
CA GLY A 310 5.95 12.53 -21.77
C GLY A 310 6.13 11.02 -21.70
N PRO A 311 7.35 10.54 -21.79
CA PRO A 311 7.65 9.13 -21.57
C PRO A 311 7.41 8.78 -20.08
N VAL A 312 7.29 7.49 -19.80
CA VAL A 312 7.23 7.00 -18.41
C VAL A 312 8.47 7.48 -17.65
N ALA A 313 8.23 8.32 -16.65
CA ALA A 313 9.29 8.89 -15.79
C ALA A 313 8.69 9.43 -14.49
N VAL A 314 9.49 9.41 -13.43
CA VAL A 314 9.21 10.09 -12.17
C VAL A 314 10.39 10.98 -11.83
N GLY A 315 10.14 12.24 -11.50
CA GLY A 315 11.23 13.16 -11.19
C GLY A 315 10.76 14.51 -10.67
N ARG A 316 11.71 15.37 -10.34
CA ARG A 316 11.47 16.76 -9.95
C ARG A 316 11.89 17.73 -11.06
N ARG A 317 11.15 18.82 -11.17
CA ARG A 317 11.52 19.90 -12.11
C ARG A 317 12.66 20.74 -11.51
N THR A 318 13.73 20.91 -12.30
CA THR A 318 14.86 21.78 -11.98
C THR A 318 15.06 22.80 -13.10
N ALA A 319 15.98 23.77 -12.89
CA ALA A 319 16.33 24.73 -13.93
C ALA A 319 16.98 24.06 -15.16
N SER A 320 17.59 22.89 -15.00
CA SER A 320 18.26 22.10 -16.05
C SER A 320 17.35 21.06 -16.72
N GLY A 321 16.11 20.89 -16.27
CA GLY A 321 15.15 19.94 -16.80
C GLY A 321 14.55 19.02 -15.74
N LEU A 322 14.11 17.83 -16.12
CA LEU A 322 13.62 16.82 -15.20
C LEU A 322 14.80 16.03 -14.61
N GLU A 323 14.95 16.11 -13.29
CA GLU A 323 15.87 15.25 -12.53
C GLU A 323 15.09 14.02 -12.04
N LEU A 324 15.50 12.83 -12.46
CA LEU A 324 14.79 11.60 -12.13
C LEU A 324 14.93 11.26 -10.65
N LEU A 325 13.87 10.69 -10.09
CA LEU A 325 13.89 9.99 -8.81
C LEU A 325 14.11 8.50 -9.10
N ASP A 326 15.25 7.99 -8.68
CA ASP A 326 15.60 6.58 -8.90
C ASP A 326 14.60 5.66 -8.17
N ARG A 327 14.09 4.66 -8.89
CA ARG A 327 13.25 3.64 -8.27
C ARG A 327 14.10 2.76 -7.35
N PRO A 328 13.71 2.59 -6.07
CA PRO A 328 14.42 1.68 -5.18
C PRO A 328 14.40 0.24 -5.73
N GLU A 329 15.55 -0.43 -5.70
CA GLU A 329 15.61 -1.87 -6.06
C GLU A 329 14.88 -2.74 -5.05
N ARG A 330 14.78 -2.27 -3.80
CA ARG A 330 14.07 -2.93 -2.69
C ARG A 330 13.65 -1.88 -1.65
N ASP A 331 12.77 -2.26 -0.77
CA ASP A 331 12.38 -1.43 0.37
C ASP A 331 13.57 -1.13 1.29
N GLU A 332 13.68 0.13 1.74
CA GLU A 332 14.74 0.55 2.65
C GLU A 332 14.70 -0.21 3.98
N ILE A 333 13.50 -0.55 4.50
CA ILE A 333 13.36 -1.27 5.77
C ILE A 333 13.95 -2.68 5.71
N ALA A 334 13.99 -3.31 4.54
CA ALA A 334 14.55 -4.66 4.38
C ALA A 334 16.01 -4.73 4.83
N ARG A 335 16.79 -3.63 4.70
CA ARG A 335 18.18 -3.53 5.18
C ARG A 335 18.33 -3.77 6.68
N ILE A 336 17.27 -3.49 7.45
CA ILE A 336 17.30 -3.61 8.91
C ILE A 336 17.09 -5.05 9.37
N PHE A 337 16.39 -5.85 8.57
CA PHE A 337 16.06 -7.25 8.89
C PHE A 337 17.09 -8.26 8.36
N GLU A 338 18.08 -7.83 7.55
CA GLU A 338 19.16 -8.67 7.00
C GLU A 338 20.41 -8.75 7.91
N GLY A 339 20.43 -8.08 9.06
CA GLY A 339 21.60 -7.92 9.96
C GLY A 339 21.91 -9.09 10.84
#